data_616efdf0e749d7bc773270f1dea831e5
#
_entry.id   616efdf0e749d7bc773270f1dea831e5
#
_cell.length_a   1.000
_cell.length_b   1.000
_cell.length_c   1.000
_cell.angle_alpha   90.00
_cell.angle_beta   90.00
_cell.angle_gamma   90.00
#
_symmetry.space_group_name_H-M   'P 1'
#
loop_
_entity.id
_entity.type
_entity.pdbx_description
1 polymer ?
#
loop_
_entity_poly.entity_id
_entity_poly.type
_entity_poly.pdbx_seq_one_letter_code
_entity_poly.pdbx_strand_id
1 'polypeptide(L)'
;MNLQENINRVKEMMDIPDMNILDEPLKVCGKTPMTGYYRDGYCKTGSSDEGTHTVCSEVDDEFLEFTKSKGNDLSMLKSGDRWCLCANRWKEAYDAGKAPKVIKTATNKKTLDVIGDDIKDEELTEYARTLKNARRQGAGLRFPKSVIKANPLRFRPYNR
;
A
#
# COMPACT_ATOMS: atom_id res chain seq x y z
N MET A 1 -4.93 -18.24 -23.92
CA MET A 1 -4.49 -16.92 -23.37
C MET A 1 -5.71 -16.06 -23.09
N ASN A 2 -5.79 -15.54 -21.89
CA ASN A 2 -6.88 -14.60 -21.55
C ASN A 2 -6.54 -13.17 -22.05
N LEU A 3 -7.53 -12.29 -21.99
CA LEU A 3 -7.38 -10.90 -22.47
C LEU A 3 -6.25 -10.16 -21.75
N GLN A 4 -6.08 -10.39 -20.44
CA GLN A 4 -5.05 -9.73 -19.64
C GLN A 4 -3.63 -10.17 -20.04
N GLU A 5 -3.44 -11.44 -20.36
CA GLU A 5 -2.16 -11.96 -20.86
C GLU A 5 -1.80 -11.35 -22.22
N ASN A 6 -2.78 -11.22 -23.10
CA ASN A 6 -2.59 -10.57 -24.39
C ASN A 6 -2.23 -9.09 -24.21
N ILE A 7 -2.90 -8.38 -23.32
CA ILE A 7 -2.60 -6.97 -23.00
C ILE A 7 -1.17 -6.84 -22.47
N ASN A 8 -0.76 -7.70 -21.54
CA ASN A 8 0.59 -7.67 -20.97
C ASN A 8 1.65 -7.94 -22.04
N ARG A 9 1.40 -8.92 -22.91
CA ARG A 9 2.30 -9.25 -24.02
C ARG A 9 2.45 -8.10 -25.03
N VAL A 10 1.33 -7.43 -25.35
CA VAL A 10 1.34 -6.24 -26.23
C VAL A 10 2.11 -5.10 -25.56
N LYS A 11 1.93 -4.87 -24.29
CA LYS A 11 2.67 -3.85 -23.53
C LYS A 11 4.17 -4.11 -23.53
N GLU A 12 4.59 -5.35 -23.30
CA GLU A 12 6.01 -5.76 -23.38
C GLU A 12 6.60 -5.54 -24.77
N MET A 13 5.85 -5.89 -25.81
CA MET A 13 6.28 -5.70 -27.21
C MET A 13 6.38 -4.22 -27.60
N MET A 14 5.58 -3.36 -27.00
CA MET A 14 5.55 -1.91 -27.26
C MET A 14 6.40 -1.11 -26.27
N ASP A 15 7.11 -1.77 -25.35
CA ASP A 15 7.88 -1.14 -24.27
C ASP A 15 7.07 -0.12 -23.47
N ILE A 16 5.79 -0.42 -23.23
CA ILE A 16 4.89 0.41 -22.44
C ILE A 16 5.07 0.06 -20.97
N PRO A 17 5.61 0.97 -20.14
CA PRO A 17 5.81 0.69 -18.73
C PRO A 17 4.48 0.56 -17.99
N ASP A 18 4.45 -0.25 -16.93
CA ASP A 18 3.38 -0.17 -15.95
C ASP A 18 3.35 1.22 -15.30
N MET A 19 2.17 1.67 -14.90
CA MET A 19 2.00 2.96 -14.25
C MET A 19 1.88 2.79 -12.75
N ASN A 20 2.34 3.79 -12.00
CA ASN A 20 2.13 3.87 -10.55
C ASN A 20 0.79 4.55 -10.22
N ILE A 21 0.45 4.63 -8.92
CA ILE A 21 -0.80 5.25 -8.45
C ILE A 21 -0.85 6.77 -8.64
N LEU A 22 0.26 7.39 -9.06
CA LEU A 22 0.35 8.83 -9.37
C LEU A 22 0.25 9.11 -10.88
N ASP A 23 -0.11 8.09 -11.69
CA ASP A 23 -0.14 8.17 -13.15
C ASP A 23 1.21 8.47 -13.81
N GLU A 24 2.30 8.03 -13.19
CA GLU A 24 3.65 8.09 -13.72
C GLU A 24 4.19 6.69 -14.01
N PRO A 25 5.27 6.52 -14.80
CA PRO A 25 5.92 5.22 -14.98
C PRO A 25 6.33 4.61 -13.64
N LEU A 26 6.01 3.31 -13.46
CA LEU A 26 6.31 2.57 -12.24
C LEU A 26 7.82 2.53 -11.97
N LYS A 27 8.23 2.91 -10.77
CA LYS A 27 9.62 2.88 -10.31
C LYS A 27 9.94 1.60 -9.54
N VAL A 28 11.22 1.30 -9.42
CA VAL A 28 11.73 0.18 -8.62
C VAL A 28 11.31 0.34 -7.16
N CYS A 29 10.75 -0.71 -6.59
CA CYS A 29 10.46 -0.78 -5.15
C CYS A 29 11.72 -1.11 -4.34
N GLY A 30 12.41 -2.19 -4.66
CA GLY A 30 13.63 -2.59 -3.96
C GLY A 30 14.35 -3.75 -4.63
N LYS A 31 15.68 -3.78 -4.46
CA LYS A 31 16.55 -4.84 -4.97
C LYS A 31 17.28 -5.60 -3.87
N THR A 32 17.32 -5.04 -2.66
CA THR A 32 17.97 -5.65 -1.50
C THR A 32 17.11 -5.45 -0.25
N PRO A 33 16.29 -6.42 0.12
CA PRO A 33 16.04 -7.70 -0.57
C PRO A 33 15.36 -7.52 -1.93
N MET A 34 15.60 -8.43 -2.87
CA MET A 34 14.94 -8.40 -4.18
C MET A 34 13.46 -8.70 -4.01
N THR A 35 12.60 -7.78 -4.41
CA THR A 35 11.15 -7.86 -4.24
C THR A 35 10.39 -7.95 -5.56
N GLY A 36 9.08 -8.08 -5.47
CA GLY A 36 8.17 -8.23 -6.59
C GLY A 36 7.78 -9.69 -6.84
N TYR A 37 6.59 -9.90 -7.37
CA TYR A 37 6.12 -11.24 -7.73
C TYR A 37 7.09 -11.91 -8.72
N TYR A 38 7.60 -11.15 -9.69
CA TYR A 38 8.58 -11.62 -10.69
C TYR A 38 10.04 -11.52 -10.23
N ARG A 39 10.30 -11.05 -9.02
CA ARG A 39 11.67 -10.87 -8.49
C ARG A 39 12.57 -10.00 -9.36
N ASP A 40 12.01 -8.93 -9.93
CA ASP A 40 12.71 -7.94 -10.75
C ASP A 40 12.84 -6.57 -10.05
N GLY A 41 12.40 -6.45 -8.82
CA GLY A 41 12.41 -5.23 -8.02
C GLY A 41 11.19 -4.33 -8.22
N TYR A 42 10.30 -4.66 -9.13
CA TYR A 42 9.07 -3.91 -9.43
C TYR A 42 7.83 -4.61 -8.86
N CYS A 43 6.89 -3.83 -8.37
CA CYS A 43 5.60 -4.32 -7.92
C CYS A 43 4.65 -4.50 -9.11
N LYS A 44 4.99 -5.46 -9.96
CA LYS A 44 4.18 -5.89 -11.10
C LYS A 44 3.29 -7.06 -10.73
N THR A 45 2.17 -7.19 -11.40
CA THR A 45 1.23 -8.30 -11.21
C THR A 45 0.77 -8.87 -12.54
N GLY A 46 0.23 -10.07 -12.52
CA GLY A 46 -0.32 -10.76 -13.67
C GLY A 46 -1.40 -11.75 -13.25
N SER A 47 -1.94 -12.49 -14.22
CA SER A 47 -3.05 -13.44 -13.98
C SER A 47 -2.72 -14.56 -12.99
N SER A 48 -1.44 -14.94 -12.87
CA SER A 48 -0.97 -15.97 -11.94
C SER A 48 -0.68 -15.44 -10.52
N ASP A 49 -0.67 -14.12 -10.32
CA ASP A 49 -0.45 -13.49 -9.03
C ASP A 49 -1.78 -13.30 -8.29
N GLU A 50 -2.24 -14.34 -7.61
CA GLU A 50 -3.49 -14.31 -6.84
C GLU A 50 -3.46 -13.28 -5.70
N GLY A 51 -2.28 -13.00 -5.14
CA GLY A 51 -2.09 -12.05 -4.05
C GLY A 51 -2.11 -10.59 -4.50
N THR A 52 -1.98 -10.31 -5.80
CA THR A 52 -1.85 -8.97 -6.34
C THR A 52 -0.78 -8.16 -5.59
N HIS A 53 0.49 -8.56 -5.75
CA HIS A 53 1.65 -7.99 -5.02
C HIS A 53 2.08 -6.65 -5.62
N THR A 54 1.24 -5.65 -5.47
CA THR A 54 1.34 -4.35 -6.16
C THR A 54 1.70 -3.17 -5.28
N VAL A 55 1.66 -3.33 -3.95
CA VAL A 55 1.90 -2.25 -2.99
C VAL A 55 3.35 -2.24 -2.55
N CYS A 56 4.12 -1.24 -3.00
CA CYS A 56 5.47 -1.03 -2.47
C CYS A 56 5.39 -0.32 -1.12
N SER A 57 5.89 -0.96 -0.08
CA SER A 57 5.92 -0.41 1.27
C SER A 57 7.27 -0.58 1.93
N GLU A 58 7.64 0.41 2.73
CA GLU A 58 8.70 0.29 3.72
C GLU A 58 8.10 -0.32 4.98
N VAL A 59 8.43 -1.59 5.25
CA VAL A 59 7.84 -2.32 6.37
C VAL A 59 8.40 -1.88 7.70
N ASP A 60 7.58 -1.96 8.74
CA ASP A 60 7.95 -1.70 10.12
C ASP A 60 7.62 -2.90 11.02
N ASP A 61 8.17 -2.92 12.23
CA ASP A 61 7.97 -4.02 13.16
C ASP A 61 6.49 -4.22 13.52
N GLU A 62 5.73 -3.15 13.65
CA GLU A 62 4.29 -3.21 13.96
C GLU A 62 3.52 -3.94 12.86
N PHE A 63 3.80 -3.62 11.61
CA PHE A 63 3.19 -4.31 10.45
C PHE A 63 3.63 -5.78 10.39
N LEU A 64 4.93 -6.05 10.57
CA LEU A 64 5.46 -7.42 10.50
C LEU A 64 4.84 -8.33 11.58
N GLU A 65 4.68 -7.85 12.80
CA GLU A 65 3.99 -8.57 13.86
C GLU A 65 2.50 -8.77 13.54
N PHE A 66 1.83 -7.72 13.07
CA PHE A 66 0.42 -7.78 12.72
C PHE A 66 0.15 -8.79 11.61
N THR A 67 0.88 -8.70 10.48
CA THR A 67 0.66 -9.59 9.33
C THR A 67 1.00 -11.05 9.66
N LYS A 68 2.01 -11.28 10.51
CA LYS A 68 2.31 -12.60 11.06
C LYS A 68 1.15 -13.17 11.88
N SER A 69 0.54 -12.35 12.74
CA SER A 69 -0.64 -12.75 13.52
C SER A 69 -1.84 -13.14 12.66
N LYS A 70 -1.88 -12.64 11.42
CA LYS A 70 -2.90 -12.96 10.41
C LYS A 70 -2.53 -14.11 9.48
N GLY A 71 -1.46 -14.83 9.79
CA GLY A 71 -1.00 -16.00 9.04
C GLY A 71 -0.09 -15.69 7.85
N ASN A 72 0.35 -14.45 7.70
CA ASN A 72 1.30 -14.03 6.67
C ASN A 72 2.67 -13.75 7.30
N ASP A 73 3.51 -14.77 7.35
CA ASP A 73 4.85 -14.67 7.97
C ASP A 73 5.86 -14.08 6.99
N LEU A 74 6.28 -12.85 7.26
CA LEU A 74 7.33 -12.13 6.56
C LEU A 74 8.61 -11.97 7.42
N SER A 75 8.91 -12.94 8.27
CA SER A 75 10.08 -12.88 9.19
C SER A 75 11.43 -12.79 8.49
N MET A 76 11.49 -13.04 7.17
CA MET A 76 12.71 -12.78 6.38
C MET A 76 12.99 -11.28 6.20
N LEU A 77 12.02 -10.41 6.47
CA LEU A 77 12.14 -8.95 6.38
C LEU A 77 12.41 -8.36 7.76
N LYS A 78 13.03 -7.21 7.77
CA LYS A 78 13.25 -6.37 8.95
C LYS A 78 12.70 -4.96 8.71
N SER A 79 12.46 -4.23 9.79
CA SER A 79 12.05 -2.83 9.74
C SER A 79 12.97 -2.00 8.84
N GLY A 80 12.39 -1.23 7.93
CA GLY A 80 13.10 -0.43 6.92
C GLY A 80 13.28 -1.11 5.57
N ASP A 81 13.03 -2.41 5.45
CA ASP A 81 13.04 -3.10 4.16
C ASP A 81 11.87 -2.66 3.28
N ARG A 82 12.09 -2.61 1.98
CA ARG A 82 11.03 -2.34 0.99
C ARG A 82 10.54 -3.65 0.39
N TRP A 83 9.24 -3.81 0.35
CA TRP A 83 8.62 -5.03 -0.14
C TRP A 83 7.35 -4.75 -0.93
N CYS A 84 7.14 -5.52 -2.00
CA CYS A 84 5.88 -5.52 -2.75
C CYS A 84 4.86 -6.37 -1.99
N LEU A 85 3.97 -5.72 -1.27
CA LEU A 85 2.95 -6.37 -0.47
C LEU A 85 1.74 -6.78 -1.32
N CYS A 86 1.10 -7.86 -0.92
CA CYS A 86 -0.24 -8.20 -1.36
C CYS A 86 -1.20 -7.05 -1.02
N ALA A 87 -1.97 -6.58 -2.00
CA ALA A 87 -2.87 -5.43 -1.83
C ALA A 87 -3.88 -5.65 -0.70
N ASN A 88 -4.47 -6.85 -0.61
CA ASN A 88 -5.42 -7.18 0.45
C ASN A 88 -4.75 -7.24 1.84
N ARG A 89 -3.49 -7.68 1.93
CA ARG A 89 -2.76 -7.69 3.21
C ARG A 89 -2.43 -6.28 3.69
N TRP A 90 -2.09 -5.39 2.77
CA TRP A 90 -1.93 -3.98 3.09
C TRP A 90 -3.26 -3.37 3.57
N LYS A 91 -4.36 -3.64 2.86
CA LYS A 91 -5.70 -3.15 3.22
C LYS A 91 -6.15 -3.67 4.60
N GLU A 92 -5.93 -4.94 4.90
CA GLU A 92 -6.20 -5.54 6.22
C GLU A 92 -5.44 -4.80 7.33
N ALA A 93 -4.18 -4.49 7.11
CA ALA A 93 -3.37 -3.71 8.05
C ALA A 93 -3.84 -2.25 8.14
N TYR A 94 -4.24 -1.65 7.03
CA TYR A 94 -4.80 -0.30 6.98
C TYR A 94 -6.06 -0.19 7.83
N ASP A 95 -6.99 -1.11 7.67
CA ASP A 95 -8.25 -1.13 8.44
C ASP A 95 -7.99 -1.35 9.94
N ALA A 96 -6.90 -2.04 10.29
CA ALA A 96 -6.45 -2.22 11.67
C ALA A 96 -5.60 -1.06 12.22
N GLY A 97 -5.30 -0.05 11.40
CA GLY A 97 -4.42 1.07 11.76
C GLY A 97 -2.93 0.69 11.90
N LYS A 98 -2.49 -0.35 11.16
CA LYS A 98 -1.13 -0.94 11.23
C LYS A 98 -0.46 -1.05 9.87
N ALA A 99 -1.00 -0.39 8.83
CA ALA A 99 -0.38 -0.39 7.51
C ALA A 99 0.98 0.30 7.51
N PRO A 100 1.99 -0.26 6.82
CA PRO A 100 3.28 0.35 6.68
C PRO A 100 3.24 1.51 5.68
N LYS A 101 4.29 2.32 5.70
CA LYS A 101 4.46 3.45 4.77
C LYS A 101 4.48 2.97 3.32
N VAL A 102 3.69 3.62 2.47
CA VAL A 102 3.61 3.35 1.03
C VAL A 102 4.61 4.19 0.25
N ILE A 103 5.33 3.56 -0.68
CA ILE A 103 6.15 4.25 -1.68
C ILE A 103 5.30 4.41 -2.95
N LYS A 104 4.62 5.52 -3.07
CA LYS A 104 3.60 5.78 -4.12
C LYS A 104 4.15 5.66 -5.53
N THR A 105 5.39 6.13 -5.77
CA THR A 105 6.05 6.06 -7.08
C THR A 105 6.37 4.64 -7.55
N ALA A 106 6.47 3.71 -6.61
CA ALA A 106 6.77 2.29 -6.86
C ALA A 106 5.57 1.36 -6.61
N THR A 107 4.40 1.91 -6.32
CA THR A 107 3.15 1.18 -6.13
C THR A 107 2.36 1.17 -7.43
N ASN A 108 2.04 -0.03 -7.92
CA ASN A 108 1.36 -0.23 -9.19
C ASN A 108 -0.06 0.35 -9.18
N LYS A 109 -0.47 1.00 -10.26
CA LYS A 109 -1.82 1.55 -10.42
C LYS A 109 -2.94 0.50 -10.26
N LYS A 110 -2.67 -0.75 -10.58
CA LYS A 110 -3.61 -1.87 -10.39
C LYS A 110 -4.02 -2.08 -8.93
N THR A 111 -3.26 -1.56 -7.98
CA THR A 111 -3.66 -1.54 -6.56
C THR A 111 -5.01 -0.87 -6.36
N LEU A 112 -5.31 0.18 -7.12
CA LEU A 112 -6.57 0.93 -7.03
C LEU A 112 -7.79 0.07 -7.39
N ASP A 113 -7.62 -0.92 -8.26
CA ASP A 113 -8.69 -1.85 -8.64
C ASP A 113 -9.07 -2.80 -7.50
N VAL A 114 -8.14 -3.07 -6.59
CA VAL A 114 -8.33 -4.00 -5.46
C VAL A 114 -8.81 -3.28 -4.20
N ILE A 115 -8.18 -2.16 -3.85
CA ILE A 115 -8.39 -1.49 -2.56
C ILE A 115 -8.91 -0.05 -2.69
N GLY A 116 -9.15 0.43 -3.90
CA GLY A 116 -9.65 1.78 -4.13
C GLY A 116 -8.62 2.88 -3.80
N ASP A 117 -9.13 4.08 -3.56
CA ASP A 117 -8.30 5.28 -3.36
C ASP A 117 -7.68 5.41 -1.96
N ASP A 118 -8.02 4.54 -1.02
CA ASP A 118 -7.52 4.59 0.36
C ASP A 118 -5.99 4.61 0.44
N ILE A 119 -5.32 3.96 -0.51
CA ILE A 119 -3.85 3.93 -0.57
C ILE A 119 -3.21 5.28 -0.91
N LYS A 120 -3.96 6.21 -1.48
CA LYS A 120 -3.48 7.56 -1.78
C LYS A 120 -3.40 8.44 -0.53
N ASP A 121 -4.13 8.09 0.51
CA ASP A 121 -4.27 8.84 1.75
C ASP A 121 -3.34 8.32 2.86
N GLU A 122 -2.04 8.30 2.59
CA GLU A 122 -1.02 7.80 3.53
C GLU A 122 -1.05 8.53 4.89
N GLU A 123 -1.33 9.84 4.87
CA GLU A 123 -1.48 10.65 6.10
C GLU A 123 -2.66 10.18 6.96
N LEU A 124 -3.72 9.68 6.34
CA LEU A 124 -4.87 9.11 7.05
C LEU A 124 -4.53 7.80 7.76
N THR A 125 -3.59 7.03 7.23
CA THR A 125 -3.12 5.78 7.86
C THR A 125 -2.41 6.07 9.18
N GLU A 126 -1.50 7.04 9.18
CA GLU A 126 -0.81 7.50 10.39
C GLU A 126 -1.80 8.12 11.38
N TYR A 127 -2.75 8.88 10.86
CA TYR A 127 -3.81 9.47 11.66
C TYR A 127 -4.72 8.40 12.28
N ALA A 128 -5.13 7.37 11.54
CA ALA A 128 -5.91 6.26 12.06
C ALA A 128 -5.17 5.51 13.19
N ARG A 129 -3.85 5.34 13.07
CA ARG A 129 -2.98 4.84 14.14
C ARG A 129 -3.06 5.72 15.40
N THR A 130 -2.90 7.03 15.20
CA THR A 130 -2.93 8.02 16.27
C THR A 130 -4.28 8.03 16.99
N LEU A 131 -5.39 7.96 16.25
CA LEU A 131 -6.73 7.84 16.79
C LEU A 131 -6.93 6.57 17.62
N LYS A 132 -6.46 5.44 17.14
CA LYS A 132 -6.59 4.15 17.82
C LYS A 132 -5.80 4.14 19.13
N ASN A 133 -4.60 4.72 19.10
CA ASN A 133 -3.77 4.86 20.28
C ASN A 133 -4.38 5.87 21.29
N ALA A 134 -4.91 6.99 20.80
CA ALA A 134 -5.59 7.98 21.63
C ALA A 134 -6.84 7.40 22.29
N ARG A 135 -7.66 6.62 21.59
CA ARG A 135 -8.82 5.91 22.16
C ARG A 135 -8.43 4.92 23.27
N ARG A 136 -7.33 4.20 23.10
CA ARG A 136 -6.82 3.28 24.13
C ARG A 136 -6.32 4.00 25.38
N GLN A 137 -5.85 5.25 25.22
CA GLN A 137 -5.34 6.09 26.31
C GLN A 137 -6.41 7.01 26.92
N GLY A 138 -7.67 6.96 26.43
CA GLY A 138 -8.75 7.81 26.89
C GLY A 138 -8.62 9.29 26.52
N ALA A 139 -7.74 9.62 25.56
CA ALA A 139 -7.52 11.00 25.10
C ALA A 139 -8.63 11.46 24.14
N GLY A 140 -9.05 12.72 24.24
CA GLY A 140 -9.98 13.34 23.32
C GLY A 140 -9.42 13.45 21.89
N LEU A 141 -10.31 13.35 20.92
CA LEU A 141 -9.96 13.37 19.49
C LEU A 141 -9.72 14.81 19.02
N ARG A 142 -8.45 15.18 18.75
CA ARG A 142 -8.09 16.40 18.03
C ARG A 142 -7.38 16.05 16.73
N PHE A 143 -7.93 16.55 15.62
CA PHE A 143 -7.29 16.42 14.30
C PHE A 143 -6.07 17.33 14.20
N PRO A 144 -4.89 16.85 13.79
CA PRO A 144 -3.77 17.71 13.45
C PRO A 144 -4.20 18.73 12.38
N LYS A 145 -3.79 19.99 12.54
CA LYS A 145 -4.12 21.05 11.57
C LYS A 145 -3.66 20.75 10.14
N SER A 146 -2.56 19.99 9.99
CA SER A 146 -2.05 19.54 8.70
C SER A 146 -3.02 18.62 7.97
N VAL A 147 -3.68 17.69 8.66
CA VAL A 147 -4.66 16.76 8.10
C VAL A 147 -5.94 17.48 7.68
N ILE A 148 -6.42 18.44 8.49
CA ILE A 148 -7.59 19.28 8.18
C ILE A 148 -7.32 20.12 6.92
N LYS A 149 -6.11 20.66 6.78
CA LYS A 149 -5.71 21.49 5.65
C LYS A 149 -5.59 20.69 4.33
N ALA A 150 -5.16 19.43 4.43
CA ALA A 150 -5.02 18.56 3.25
C ALA A 150 -6.36 18.06 2.70
N ASN A 151 -7.40 17.92 3.54
CA ASN A 151 -8.72 17.45 3.10
C ASN A 151 -9.89 18.08 3.89
N PRO A 152 -10.18 19.37 3.65
CA PRO A 152 -11.17 20.11 4.46
C PRO A 152 -12.61 19.59 4.35
N LEU A 153 -12.95 18.87 3.29
CA LEU A 153 -14.31 18.34 3.07
C LEU A 153 -14.61 17.08 3.88
N ARG A 154 -13.59 16.30 4.22
CA ARG A 154 -13.73 15.02 4.96
C ARG A 154 -13.90 15.23 6.47
N PHE A 155 -13.54 16.42 6.98
CA PHE A 155 -13.52 16.76 8.40
C PHE A 155 -14.53 17.85 8.78
N ARG A 156 -15.58 18.05 7.97
CA ARG A 156 -16.67 18.98 8.35
C ARG A 156 -17.33 18.45 9.63
N PRO A 157 -17.46 19.31 10.68
CA PRO A 157 -18.23 18.92 11.85
C PRO A 157 -19.66 18.59 11.43
N TYR A 158 -20.15 17.46 11.93
CA TYR A 158 -21.56 17.11 11.79
C TYR A 158 -22.36 18.17 12.55
N ASN A 159 -22.87 19.17 11.86
CA ASN A 159 -23.85 20.06 12.41
C ASN A 159 -25.18 19.30 12.48
N ARG A 160 -25.56 18.94 13.71
CA ARG A 160 -26.94 18.56 13.99
C ARG A 160 -27.83 19.81 13.92
#